data_c4037b9bb6d5c5c5b8506105d3a01817
#
_entry.id   c4037b9bb6d5c5c5b8506105d3a01817
#
_cell.length_a   1.000
_cell.length_b   1.000
_cell.length_c   1.000
_cell.angle_alpha   90.00
_cell.angle_beta   90.00
_cell.angle_gamma   90.00
#
_symmetry.space_group_name_H-M   'P 1'
#
loop_
_entity.id
_entity.type
_entity.pdbx_description
1 polymer ?
#
loop_
_entity_poly.entity_id
_entity_poly.type
_entity_poly.pdbx_seq_one_letter_code
_entity_poly.pdbx_strand_id
1 'polypeptide(L)'
;MPSVLPDGDPVPASGELPSGALDALGSRPFGFYVHVPFCATRCGYCDFNTYTAAELGPGAAQRDYAATAVEEIRLARRVLGDAAPPVETVFFGGGTPTLLPAADLVRILDAIGEEFGLRPDAEVTTEANPESVDETYLKELRAGGFTRVSFGMQSAGEHVLAVLDRRHTPGRPAEAVREARAAGFEHVNLDLIYGTPAESDDDWRASLEAALAARPDHVSAYSLIVEDGTRLAARIRRGELPMPDDDVAADRYLIAEEMLTAAGLSWYEISNWAAGDEARCRHNLLYWTGGDWWGAGPGAHSHVGGTRWWNVKHPAAYAARLAAGTSPAHAREVLSAEDRAVERVMLELRLDSGFPLADLAPQARTACARALAEGLLEVEAFKAGRAVLTLRGRLLADAVVRDLTP
;
A
#
# COMPACT_ATOMS: atom_id res chain seq x y z
N MET A 1 -4.80 -8.52 1.93
CA MET A 1 -4.20 -9.29 3.04
C MET A 1 -4.70 -10.72 2.98
N PRO A 2 -3.88 -11.74 3.25
CA PRO A 2 -4.32 -13.13 3.15
C PRO A 2 -5.56 -13.38 4.01
N SER A 3 -6.43 -14.26 3.54
CA SER A 3 -7.69 -14.61 4.22
C SER A 3 -7.47 -15.21 5.62
N VAL A 4 -6.31 -15.80 5.86
CA VAL A 4 -5.85 -16.32 7.15
C VAL A 4 -4.68 -15.47 7.63
N LEU A 5 -4.72 -15.03 8.89
CA LEU A 5 -3.57 -14.35 9.51
C LEU A 5 -2.40 -15.33 9.60
N PRO A 6 -1.14 -14.85 9.45
CA PRO A 6 0.04 -15.69 9.67
C PRO A 6 0.06 -16.25 11.09
N ASP A 7 0.70 -17.42 11.26
CA ASP A 7 1.07 -17.89 12.58
C ASP A 7 2.13 -16.97 13.18
N GLY A 8 2.13 -16.83 14.50
CA GLY A 8 3.08 -15.97 15.20
C GLY A 8 3.07 -16.20 16.70
N ASP A 9 4.02 -15.57 17.37
CA ASP A 9 4.11 -15.60 18.82
C ASP A 9 3.00 -14.77 19.49
N PRO A 10 2.57 -15.15 20.69
CA PRO A 10 1.62 -14.37 21.47
C PRO A 10 2.16 -12.95 21.76
N VAL A 11 1.28 -11.96 21.71
CA VAL A 11 1.57 -10.58 22.08
C VAL A 11 1.15 -10.34 23.53
N PRO A 12 1.96 -9.65 24.37
CA PRO A 12 1.52 -9.21 25.69
C PRO A 12 0.24 -8.36 25.63
N ALA A 13 -0.62 -8.49 26.62
CA ALA A 13 -1.86 -7.68 26.68
C ALA A 13 -1.59 -6.16 26.68
N SER A 14 -0.42 -5.74 27.20
CA SER A 14 0.06 -4.35 27.15
C SER A 14 0.45 -3.88 25.74
N GLY A 15 0.69 -4.80 24.80
CA GLY A 15 1.28 -4.49 23.48
C GLY A 15 2.77 -4.22 23.51
N GLU A 16 3.46 -4.47 24.62
CA GLU A 16 4.88 -4.21 24.80
C GLU A 16 5.74 -4.91 23.74
N LEU A 17 6.65 -4.16 23.14
CA LEU A 17 7.62 -4.64 22.16
C LEU A 17 8.90 -5.13 22.83
N PRO A 18 9.66 -6.03 22.18
CA PRO A 18 11.01 -6.39 22.63
C PRO A 18 11.90 -5.14 22.73
N SER A 19 12.78 -5.10 23.75
CA SER A 19 13.69 -3.96 23.95
C SER A 19 14.52 -3.62 22.72
N GLY A 20 15.02 -4.64 22.01
CA GLY A 20 15.79 -4.44 20.78
C GLY A 20 15.02 -3.76 19.64
N ALA A 21 13.68 -3.83 19.63
CA ALA A 21 12.87 -3.09 18.66
C ALA A 21 12.87 -1.58 18.97
N LEU A 22 12.81 -1.21 20.26
CA LEU A 22 12.81 0.18 20.68
C LEU A 22 14.20 0.84 20.55
N ASP A 23 15.27 0.08 20.71
CA ASP A 23 16.65 0.56 20.56
C ASP A 23 16.94 1.04 19.12
N ALA A 24 16.26 0.46 18.13
CA ALA A 24 16.39 0.83 16.71
C ALA A 24 15.47 1.98 16.29
N LEU A 25 14.51 2.37 17.13
CA LEU A 25 13.51 3.39 16.82
C LEU A 25 14.19 4.77 16.62
N GLY A 26 13.76 5.49 15.58
CA GLY A 26 14.35 6.78 15.21
C GLY A 26 15.59 6.72 14.32
N SER A 27 16.15 5.53 14.06
CA SER A 27 17.22 5.35 13.08
C SER A 27 16.70 5.26 11.62
N ARG A 28 15.40 5.12 11.46
CA ARG A 28 14.69 4.97 10.18
C ARG A 28 13.47 5.90 10.14
N PRO A 29 12.94 6.20 8.95
CA PRO A 29 11.67 6.88 8.80
C PRO A 29 10.56 6.16 9.58
N PHE A 30 9.64 6.92 10.18
CA PHE A 30 8.52 6.38 10.94
C PHE A 30 7.19 6.89 10.38
N GLY A 31 6.22 5.98 10.21
CA GLY A 31 4.92 6.28 9.66
C GLY A 31 3.76 5.64 10.43
N PHE A 32 2.55 6.07 10.08
CA PHE A 32 1.31 5.42 10.50
C PHE A 32 0.54 4.90 9.27
N TYR A 33 0.07 3.66 9.35
CA TYR A 33 -0.94 3.12 8.47
C TYR A 33 -2.26 3.00 9.22
N VAL A 34 -3.32 3.64 8.73
CA VAL A 34 -4.65 3.57 9.34
C VAL A 34 -5.55 2.71 8.47
N HIS A 35 -5.91 1.52 8.97
CA HIS A 35 -6.75 0.57 8.24
C HIS A 35 -8.23 0.81 8.49
N VAL A 36 -8.91 1.41 7.51
CA VAL A 36 -10.36 1.62 7.55
C VAL A 36 -11.05 0.43 6.88
N PRO A 37 -11.75 -0.45 7.64
CA PRO A 37 -12.22 -1.73 7.12
C PRO A 37 -13.55 -1.67 6.36
N PHE A 38 -14.10 -0.49 6.08
CA PHE A 38 -15.47 -0.34 5.56
C PHE A 38 -15.50 -0.24 4.05
N CYS A 39 -16.42 -0.98 3.42
CA CYS A 39 -16.76 -0.89 2.01
C CYS A 39 -18.26 -0.78 1.80
N ALA A 40 -18.69 0.02 0.83
CA ALA A 40 -20.09 0.03 0.41
C ALA A 40 -20.45 -1.30 -0.28
N THR A 41 -19.54 -1.78 -1.15
CA THR A 41 -19.58 -3.11 -1.79
C THR A 41 -18.18 -3.68 -1.84
N ARG A 42 -18.04 -4.99 -1.70
CA ARG A 42 -16.75 -5.67 -1.83
C ARG A 42 -16.50 -6.02 -3.29
N CYS A 43 -15.36 -5.56 -3.85
CA CYS A 43 -14.91 -5.96 -5.19
C CYS A 43 -14.62 -7.46 -5.25
N GLY A 44 -14.80 -8.07 -6.43
CA GLY A 44 -14.67 -9.52 -6.61
C GLY A 44 -13.26 -10.05 -6.41
N TYR A 45 -12.25 -9.24 -6.64
CA TYR A 45 -10.82 -9.57 -6.50
C TYR A 45 -10.21 -9.25 -5.13
N CYS A 46 -10.94 -8.47 -4.30
CA CYS A 46 -10.37 -7.90 -3.09
C CYS A 46 -10.23 -8.93 -1.97
N ASP A 47 -9.00 -9.14 -1.50
CA ASP A 47 -8.62 -9.99 -0.36
C ASP A 47 -8.39 -9.18 0.93
N PHE A 48 -8.51 -7.86 0.89
CA PHE A 48 -8.28 -7.00 2.04
C PHE A 48 -9.28 -7.29 3.16
N ASN A 49 -8.86 -6.99 4.39
CA ASN A 49 -9.69 -7.11 5.59
C ASN A 49 -10.80 -6.05 5.59
N THR A 50 -11.83 -6.26 4.78
CA THR A 50 -12.90 -5.28 4.58
C THR A 50 -14.27 -5.89 4.86
N TYR A 51 -15.21 -5.05 5.28
CA TYR A 51 -16.56 -5.44 5.66
C TYR A 51 -17.57 -4.48 5.07
N THR A 52 -18.64 -5.03 4.52
CA THR A 52 -19.85 -4.27 4.21
C THR A 52 -20.72 -4.10 5.45
N ALA A 53 -21.66 -3.15 5.43
CA ALA A 53 -22.57 -2.93 6.56
C ALA A 53 -23.34 -4.21 6.96
N ALA A 54 -23.65 -5.09 6.02
CA ALA A 54 -24.33 -6.35 6.28
C ALA A 54 -23.44 -7.39 7.01
N GLU A 55 -22.13 -7.29 6.87
CA GLU A 55 -21.15 -8.23 7.43
C GLU A 55 -20.64 -7.82 8.82
N LEU A 56 -20.79 -6.53 9.19
CA LEU A 56 -20.21 -5.99 10.41
C LEU A 56 -20.83 -6.56 11.70
N GLY A 57 -22.13 -6.85 11.70
CA GLY A 57 -22.82 -7.29 12.89
C GLY A 57 -22.88 -6.26 14.03
N PRO A 58 -23.42 -6.62 15.20
CA PRO A 58 -23.50 -5.73 16.36
C PRO A 58 -22.11 -5.46 16.97
N GLY A 59 -21.88 -4.25 17.47
CA GLY A 59 -20.64 -3.85 18.16
C GLY A 59 -19.51 -3.39 17.24
N ALA A 60 -19.76 -3.26 15.93
CA ALA A 60 -18.79 -2.78 14.93
C ALA A 60 -19.32 -1.55 14.18
N ALA A 61 -19.87 -0.59 14.90
CA ALA A 61 -20.47 0.60 14.28
C ALA A 61 -19.38 1.51 13.66
N GLN A 62 -19.55 1.83 12.38
CA GLN A 62 -18.69 2.73 11.64
C GLN A 62 -18.50 4.08 12.35
N ARG A 63 -19.57 4.61 12.97
CA ARG A 63 -19.57 5.89 13.72
C ARG A 63 -18.61 5.91 14.93
N ASP A 64 -18.26 4.74 15.49
CA ASP A 64 -17.42 4.64 16.68
C ASP A 64 -15.95 4.37 16.32
N TYR A 65 -15.68 4.15 15.02
CA TYR A 65 -14.36 3.74 14.53
C TYR A 65 -13.28 4.76 14.84
N ALA A 66 -13.50 6.04 14.54
CA ALA A 66 -12.50 7.09 14.77
C ALA A 66 -12.09 7.17 16.24
N ALA A 67 -13.06 7.10 17.16
CA ALA A 67 -12.76 7.09 18.59
C ALA A 67 -11.93 5.86 19.00
N THR A 68 -12.24 4.70 18.43
CA THR A 68 -11.49 3.46 18.70
C THR A 68 -10.07 3.51 18.14
N ALA A 69 -9.89 4.04 16.93
CA ALA A 69 -8.56 4.21 16.33
C ALA A 69 -7.68 5.18 17.14
N VAL A 70 -8.26 6.25 17.68
CA VAL A 70 -7.57 7.19 18.58
C VAL A 70 -7.07 6.48 19.86
N GLU A 71 -7.85 5.56 20.44
CA GLU A 71 -7.37 4.77 21.59
C GLU A 71 -6.16 3.88 21.23
N GLU A 72 -6.09 3.34 20.01
CA GLU A 72 -4.91 2.60 19.56
C GLU A 72 -3.70 3.53 19.36
N ILE A 73 -3.88 4.73 18.82
CA ILE A 73 -2.80 5.72 18.69
C ILE A 73 -2.23 6.07 20.06
N ARG A 74 -3.06 6.26 21.07
CA ARG A 74 -2.64 6.46 22.46
C ARG A 74 -1.92 5.24 23.04
N LEU A 75 -2.36 4.03 22.70
CA LEU A 75 -1.63 2.80 23.04
C LEU A 75 -0.26 2.77 22.40
N ALA A 76 -0.16 3.11 21.10
CA ALA A 76 1.11 3.20 20.39
C ALA A 76 2.08 4.15 21.11
N ARG A 77 1.60 5.32 21.54
CA ARG A 77 2.42 6.28 22.31
C ARG A 77 2.93 5.68 23.61
N ARG A 78 2.06 4.99 24.36
CA ARG A 78 2.49 4.31 25.61
C ARG A 78 3.54 3.23 25.37
N VAL A 79 3.42 2.46 24.28
CA VAL A 79 4.34 1.37 23.94
C VAL A 79 5.68 1.89 23.45
N LEU A 80 5.68 2.88 22.56
CA LEU A 80 6.90 3.42 21.95
C LEU A 80 7.60 4.44 22.84
N GLY A 81 6.90 5.03 23.80
CA GLY A 81 7.48 5.99 24.74
C GLY A 81 7.97 7.28 24.07
N ASP A 82 8.81 8.02 24.78
CA ASP A 82 9.34 9.32 24.33
C ASP A 82 10.43 9.19 23.26
N ALA A 83 10.92 7.98 22.99
CA ALA A 83 11.89 7.74 21.93
C ALA A 83 11.27 7.70 20.51
N ALA A 84 9.96 7.67 20.39
CA ALA A 84 9.29 7.67 19.10
C ALA A 84 9.58 8.96 18.32
N PRO A 85 10.08 8.87 17.07
CA PRO A 85 10.36 10.05 16.25
C PRO A 85 9.05 10.71 15.77
N PRO A 86 9.10 11.97 15.34
CA PRO A 86 7.98 12.59 14.63
C PRO A 86 7.61 11.81 13.39
N VAL A 87 6.31 11.74 13.09
CA VAL A 87 5.76 10.96 11.98
C VAL A 87 6.06 11.65 10.65
N GLU A 88 6.61 10.89 9.70
CA GLU A 88 6.94 11.36 8.36
C GLU A 88 5.84 11.10 7.35
N THR A 89 5.09 9.99 7.54
CA THR A 89 4.00 9.62 6.63
C THR A 89 2.80 9.07 7.40
N VAL A 90 1.59 9.44 6.97
CA VAL A 90 0.35 8.82 7.41
C VAL A 90 -0.43 8.36 6.20
N PHE A 91 -0.85 7.10 6.18
CA PHE A 91 -1.61 6.54 5.07
C PHE A 91 -2.91 5.91 5.57
N PHE A 92 -4.03 6.43 5.10
CA PHE A 92 -5.36 5.87 5.35
C PHE A 92 -5.76 4.98 4.18
N GLY A 93 -5.90 3.69 4.44
CA GLY A 93 -6.19 2.70 3.40
C GLY A 93 -7.08 1.56 3.88
N GLY A 94 -7.17 0.52 3.05
CA GLY A 94 -7.85 -0.73 3.35
C GLY A 94 -9.14 -0.94 2.57
N GLY A 95 -10.28 -0.58 3.11
CA GLY A 95 -11.57 -0.63 2.42
C GLY A 95 -11.79 0.63 1.58
N THR A 96 -12.58 1.52 2.10
CA THR A 96 -12.84 2.85 1.52
C THR A 96 -12.83 3.86 2.64
N PRO A 97 -11.69 4.47 2.98
CA PRO A 97 -11.56 5.43 4.06
C PRO A 97 -12.58 6.56 3.98
N THR A 98 -12.87 7.02 2.76
CA THR A 98 -13.80 8.11 2.46
C THR A 98 -15.29 7.76 2.61
N LEU A 99 -15.63 6.58 3.12
CA LEU A 99 -16.95 6.29 3.67
C LEU A 99 -17.14 6.84 5.08
N LEU A 100 -16.05 7.18 5.77
CA LEU A 100 -16.11 7.93 7.02
C LEU A 100 -16.34 9.41 6.73
N PRO A 101 -16.99 10.16 7.63
CA PRO A 101 -16.99 11.62 7.57
C PRO A 101 -15.56 12.16 7.53
N ALA A 102 -15.29 13.23 6.76
CA ALA A 102 -13.97 13.85 6.70
C ALA A 102 -13.46 14.25 8.09
N ALA A 103 -14.33 14.76 8.96
CA ALA A 103 -14.01 15.10 10.33
C ALA A 103 -13.49 13.92 11.16
N ASP A 104 -13.93 12.69 10.89
CA ASP A 104 -13.44 11.49 11.58
C ASP A 104 -12.01 11.13 11.14
N LEU A 105 -11.70 11.26 9.85
CA LEU A 105 -10.33 11.06 9.34
C LEU A 105 -9.38 12.15 9.89
N VAL A 106 -9.82 13.40 9.90
CA VAL A 106 -9.06 14.52 10.47
C VAL A 106 -8.82 14.29 11.97
N ARG A 107 -9.83 13.86 12.72
CA ARG A 107 -9.69 13.53 14.15
C ARG A 107 -8.63 12.47 14.42
N ILE A 108 -8.55 11.45 13.59
CA ILE A 108 -7.50 10.40 13.70
C ILE A 108 -6.13 11.00 13.41
N LEU A 109 -6.01 11.83 12.37
CA LEU A 109 -4.77 12.51 12.01
C LEU A 109 -4.31 13.47 13.12
N ASP A 110 -5.23 14.25 13.68
CA ASP A 110 -4.96 15.16 14.80
C ASP A 110 -4.41 14.38 16.00
N ALA A 111 -5.00 13.24 16.35
CA ALA A 111 -4.52 12.39 17.45
C ALA A 111 -3.10 11.87 17.18
N ILE A 112 -2.74 11.51 15.93
CA ILE A 112 -1.35 11.15 15.57
C ILE A 112 -0.43 12.36 15.77
N GLY A 113 -0.85 13.54 15.33
CA GLY A 113 -0.09 14.78 15.49
C GLY A 113 0.10 15.19 16.96
N GLU A 114 -0.93 15.05 17.78
CA GLU A 114 -0.90 15.36 19.22
C GLU A 114 0.04 14.40 19.99
N GLU A 115 -0.03 13.11 19.69
CA GLU A 115 0.72 12.09 20.41
C GLU A 115 2.19 11.99 19.97
N PHE A 116 2.49 12.14 18.67
CA PHE A 116 3.81 11.88 18.10
C PHE A 116 4.47 13.12 17.48
N GLY A 117 3.70 14.13 17.12
CA GLY A 117 4.15 15.21 16.24
C GLY A 117 4.22 14.75 14.79
N LEU A 118 3.80 15.61 13.87
CA LEU A 118 4.01 15.42 12.45
C LEU A 118 5.22 16.25 12.00
N ARG A 119 6.03 15.73 11.09
CA ARG A 119 7.03 16.55 10.43
C ARG A 119 6.34 17.66 9.63
N PRO A 120 6.96 18.85 9.48
CA PRO A 120 6.37 19.95 8.72
C PRO A 120 6.05 19.58 7.26
N ASP A 121 6.80 18.63 6.69
CA ASP A 121 6.68 18.10 5.35
C ASP A 121 6.04 16.70 5.30
N ALA A 122 5.30 16.28 6.35
CA ALA A 122 4.70 14.98 6.42
C ALA A 122 3.75 14.72 5.23
N GLU A 123 3.89 13.55 4.62
CA GLU A 123 2.93 13.06 3.62
C GLU A 123 1.72 12.46 4.33
N VAL A 124 0.54 12.96 4.04
CA VAL A 124 -0.72 12.44 4.57
C VAL A 124 -1.61 12.03 3.40
N THR A 125 -1.75 10.72 3.23
CA THR A 125 -2.45 10.10 2.10
C THR A 125 -3.78 9.49 2.55
N THR A 126 -4.80 9.58 1.71
CA THR A 126 -6.01 8.74 1.82
C THR A 126 -6.34 8.07 0.50
N GLU A 127 -6.70 6.80 0.57
CA GLU A 127 -7.39 6.11 -0.51
C GLU A 127 -8.84 6.57 -0.57
N ALA A 128 -9.39 6.66 -1.77
CA ALA A 128 -10.76 7.06 -2.00
C ALA A 128 -11.40 6.28 -3.16
N ASN A 129 -12.68 5.94 -2.99
CA ASN A 129 -13.49 5.60 -4.14
C ASN A 129 -13.95 6.91 -4.79
N PRO A 130 -13.80 7.09 -6.11
CA PRO A 130 -14.27 8.30 -6.78
C PRO A 130 -15.74 8.67 -6.49
N GLU A 131 -16.61 7.67 -6.25
CA GLU A 131 -18.03 7.88 -5.91
C GLU A 131 -18.27 8.32 -4.45
N SER A 132 -17.28 8.19 -3.57
CA SER A 132 -17.45 8.49 -2.14
C SER A 132 -17.01 9.88 -1.73
N VAL A 133 -16.62 10.71 -2.69
CA VAL A 133 -16.11 12.06 -2.44
C VAL A 133 -16.79 13.08 -3.35
N ASP A 134 -16.77 14.31 -2.91
CA ASP A 134 -17.05 15.52 -3.69
C ASP A 134 -16.08 16.62 -3.35
N GLU A 135 -16.16 17.76 -4.02
CA GLU A 135 -15.25 18.90 -3.79
C GLU A 135 -15.30 19.41 -2.34
N THR A 136 -16.48 19.37 -1.71
CA THR A 136 -16.65 19.82 -0.31
C THR A 136 -15.90 18.90 0.65
N TYR A 137 -16.10 17.59 0.51
CA TYR A 137 -15.42 16.57 1.30
C TYR A 137 -13.90 16.66 1.15
N LEU A 138 -13.41 16.81 -0.09
CA LEU A 138 -11.99 16.94 -0.39
C LEU A 138 -11.38 18.23 0.19
N LYS A 139 -12.12 19.35 0.19
CA LYS A 139 -11.70 20.59 0.87
C LYS A 139 -11.58 20.43 2.38
N GLU A 140 -12.51 19.70 2.99
CA GLU A 140 -12.44 19.41 4.43
C GLU A 140 -11.19 18.57 4.76
N LEU A 141 -10.90 17.52 3.97
CA LEU A 141 -9.68 16.74 4.16
C LEU A 141 -8.43 17.60 3.97
N ARG A 142 -8.37 18.41 2.90
CA ARG A 142 -7.20 19.27 2.65
C ARG A 142 -6.98 20.29 3.77
N ALA A 143 -8.05 20.89 4.27
CA ALA A 143 -7.99 21.80 5.42
C ALA A 143 -7.54 21.08 6.71
N GLY A 144 -7.89 19.79 6.85
CA GLY A 144 -7.47 18.93 7.94
C GLY A 144 -6.06 18.35 7.82
N GLY A 145 -5.27 18.77 6.80
CA GLY A 145 -3.85 18.40 6.69
C GLY A 145 -3.53 17.25 5.72
N PHE A 146 -4.50 16.72 4.99
CA PHE A 146 -4.24 15.71 3.95
C PHE A 146 -3.53 16.35 2.75
N THR A 147 -2.44 15.73 2.28
CA THR A 147 -1.60 16.27 1.19
C THR A 147 -1.74 15.49 -0.10
N ARG A 148 -2.15 14.22 -0.01
CA ARG A 148 -2.21 13.27 -1.12
C ARG A 148 -3.53 12.48 -1.11
N VAL A 149 -4.09 12.21 -2.29
CA VAL A 149 -5.25 11.32 -2.45
C VAL A 149 -5.01 10.31 -3.57
N SER A 150 -5.40 9.05 -3.33
CA SER A 150 -5.37 7.96 -4.31
C SER A 150 -6.79 7.53 -4.67
N PHE A 151 -7.13 7.58 -5.96
CA PHE A 151 -8.44 7.16 -6.45
C PHE A 151 -8.37 5.81 -7.16
N GLY A 152 -9.15 4.86 -6.68
CA GLY A 152 -9.29 3.56 -7.33
C GLY A 152 -10.12 3.65 -8.61
N MET A 153 -9.47 3.87 -9.75
CA MET A 153 -10.09 3.85 -11.08
C MET A 153 -10.23 2.42 -11.63
N GLN A 154 -9.18 1.63 -11.51
CA GLN A 154 -9.00 0.25 -11.94
C GLN A 154 -8.98 0.08 -13.48
N SER A 155 -10.01 0.47 -14.19
CA SER A 155 -10.13 0.42 -15.66
C SER A 155 -11.10 1.48 -16.18
N ALA A 156 -10.97 1.85 -17.44
CA ALA A 156 -11.94 2.66 -18.16
C ALA A 156 -13.03 1.79 -18.85
N GLY A 157 -12.78 0.48 -19.01
CA GLY A 157 -13.68 -0.45 -19.69
C GLY A 157 -14.79 -0.97 -18.76
N GLU A 158 -16.06 -0.71 -19.08
CA GLU A 158 -17.20 -1.17 -18.26
C GLU A 158 -17.23 -2.69 -18.12
N HIS A 159 -16.90 -3.45 -19.19
CA HIS A 159 -16.86 -4.91 -19.15
C HIS A 159 -15.72 -5.43 -18.27
N VAL A 160 -14.57 -4.75 -18.22
CA VAL A 160 -13.44 -5.05 -17.34
C VAL A 160 -13.84 -4.81 -15.88
N LEU A 161 -14.44 -3.65 -15.60
CA LEU A 161 -14.97 -3.32 -14.27
C LEU A 161 -16.01 -4.33 -13.79
N ALA A 162 -16.87 -4.82 -14.70
CA ALA A 162 -17.86 -5.85 -14.38
C ALA A 162 -17.23 -7.19 -13.98
N VAL A 163 -16.08 -7.56 -14.56
CA VAL A 163 -15.32 -8.75 -14.14
C VAL A 163 -14.75 -8.58 -12.74
N LEU A 164 -14.30 -7.37 -12.40
CA LEU A 164 -13.75 -7.00 -11.09
C LEU A 164 -14.84 -6.80 -10.01
N ASP A 165 -16.13 -6.93 -10.36
CA ASP A 165 -17.27 -6.52 -9.49
C ASP A 165 -17.11 -5.06 -8.99
N ARG A 166 -16.51 -4.20 -9.81
CA ARG A 166 -16.30 -2.78 -9.52
C ARG A 166 -17.34 -1.95 -10.30
N ARG A 167 -17.89 -0.96 -9.63
CA ARG A 167 -18.84 -0.03 -10.24
C ARG A 167 -18.45 1.40 -9.93
N HIS A 168 -18.34 2.22 -10.96
CA HIS A 168 -18.29 3.66 -10.85
C HIS A 168 -18.88 4.28 -12.13
N THR A 169 -19.36 5.51 -12.01
CA THR A 169 -19.93 6.26 -13.12
C THR A 169 -18.83 6.55 -14.15
N PRO A 170 -19.06 6.32 -15.46
CA PRO A 170 -18.10 6.68 -16.49
C PRO A 170 -17.63 8.13 -16.36
N GLY A 171 -16.32 8.37 -16.38
CA GLY A 171 -15.72 9.69 -16.23
C GLY A 171 -15.58 10.18 -14.78
N ARG A 172 -16.21 9.54 -13.80
CA ARG A 172 -16.14 9.97 -12.39
C ARG A 172 -14.71 10.01 -11.82
N PRO A 173 -13.77 9.07 -12.14
CA PRO A 173 -12.38 9.19 -11.69
C PRO A 173 -11.71 10.48 -12.16
N ALA A 174 -11.91 10.88 -13.44
CA ALA A 174 -11.35 12.12 -13.96
C ALA A 174 -11.99 13.37 -13.32
N GLU A 175 -13.26 13.31 -12.95
CA GLU A 175 -13.93 14.38 -12.18
C GLU A 175 -13.34 14.48 -10.77
N ALA A 176 -13.17 13.35 -10.08
CA ALA A 176 -12.58 13.31 -8.75
C ALA A 176 -11.15 13.89 -8.72
N VAL A 177 -10.34 13.63 -9.75
CA VAL A 177 -9.01 14.26 -9.91
C VAL A 177 -9.15 15.78 -10.03
N ARG A 178 -10.09 16.29 -10.86
CA ARG A 178 -10.32 17.74 -10.97
C ARG A 178 -10.78 18.36 -9.66
N GLU A 179 -11.70 17.71 -8.95
CA GLU A 179 -12.19 18.14 -7.64
C GLU A 179 -11.06 18.18 -6.60
N ALA A 180 -10.19 17.16 -6.57
CA ALA A 180 -9.03 17.12 -5.68
C ALA A 180 -8.05 18.27 -5.95
N ARG A 181 -7.75 18.53 -7.23
CA ARG A 181 -6.93 19.69 -7.61
C ARG A 181 -7.59 21.03 -7.23
N ALA A 182 -8.89 21.16 -7.43
CA ALA A 182 -9.63 22.36 -7.01
C ALA A 182 -9.68 22.53 -5.49
N ALA A 183 -9.68 21.43 -4.74
CA ALA A 183 -9.56 21.42 -3.29
C ALA A 183 -8.14 21.73 -2.78
N GLY A 184 -7.13 21.76 -3.66
CA GLY A 184 -5.74 22.11 -3.33
C GLY A 184 -4.86 20.93 -2.96
N PHE A 185 -5.23 19.68 -3.32
CA PHE A 185 -4.32 18.55 -3.17
C PHE A 185 -3.11 18.69 -4.08
N GLU A 186 -1.93 18.55 -3.50
CA GLU A 186 -0.65 18.66 -4.19
C GLU A 186 -0.40 17.42 -5.05
N HIS A 187 -0.74 16.23 -4.52
CA HIS A 187 -0.52 14.95 -5.16
C HIS A 187 -1.82 14.18 -5.33
N VAL A 188 -2.06 13.70 -6.55
CA VAL A 188 -3.25 12.92 -6.90
C VAL A 188 -2.83 11.69 -7.69
N ASN A 189 -3.15 10.52 -7.17
CA ASN A 189 -2.90 9.24 -7.78
C ASN A 189 -4.17 8.63 -8.41
N LEU A 190 -3.97 7.84 -9.47
CA LEU A 190 -4.95 6.92 -10.00
C LEU A 190 -4.43 5.49 -9.92
N ASP A 191 -5.21 4.59 -9.30
CA ASP A 191 -4.91 3.16 -9.24
C ASP A 191 -5.58 2.46 -10.42
N LEU A 192 -4.79 1.67 -11.16
CA LEU A 192 -5.22 0.87 -12.30
C LEU A 192 -4.89 -0.60 -12.06
N ILE A 193 -5.70 -1.50 -12.63
CA ILE A 193 -5.46 -2.94 -12.60
C ILE A 193 -5.45 -3.45 -14.04
N TYR A 194 -4.39 -4.16 -14.41
CA TYR A 194 -4.26 -4.83 -15.70
C TYR A 194 -4.20 -6.36 -15.54
N GLY A 195 -4.42 -7.09 -16.64
CA GLY A 195 -4.43 -8.54 -16.63
C GLY A 195 -5.80 -9.12 -16.22
N THR A 196 -6.84 -8.32 -16.22
CA THR A 196 -8.20 -8.79 -15.93
C THR A 196 -8.68 -9.74 -17.02
N PRO A 197 -9.31 -10.88 -16.70
CA PRO A 197 -9.93 -11.76 -17.69
C PRO A 197 -10.84 -10.99 -18.64
N ALA A 198 -10.73 -11.28 -19.93
CA ALA A 198 -11.45 -10.61 -21.03
C ALA A 198 -11.06 -9.15 -21.30
N GLU A 199 -10.04 -8.62 -20.66
CA GLU A 199 -9.42 -7.35 -21.03
C GLU A 199 -8.53 -7.55 -22.26
N SER A 200 -8.62 -6.68 -23.25
CA SER A 200 -7.68 -6.62 -24.38
C SER A 200 -6.58 -5.59 -24.16
N ASP A 201 -5.53 -5.61 -24.99
CA ASP A 201 -4.49 -4.58 -24.96
C ASP A 201 -5.05 -3.20 -25.33
N ASP A 202 -6.07 -3.14 -26.19
CA ASP A 202 -6.75 -1.89 -26.54
C ASP A 202 -7.55 -1.35 -25.34
N ASP A 203 -8.21 -2.20 -24.54
CA ASP A 203 -8.88 -1.80 -23.30
C ASP A 203 -7.88 -1.25 -22.27
N TRP A 204 -6.71 -1.90 -22.18
CA TRP A 204 -5.65 -1.44 -21.28
C TRP A 204 -5.09 -0.08 -21.73
N ARG A 205 -4.80 0.08 -23.03
CA ARG A 205 -4.37 1.38 -23.59
C ARG A 205 -5.41 2.46 -23.36
N ALA A 206 -6.70 2.18 -23.58
CA ALA A 206 -7.78 3.13 -23.32
C ALA A 206 -7.87 3.53 -21.83
N SER A 207 -7.59 2.59 -20.91
CA SER A 207 -7.55 2.86 -19.47
C SER A 207 -6.39 3.79 -19.10
N LEU A 208 -5.20 3.56 -19.67
CA LEU A 208 -4.03 4.44 -19.49
C LEU A 208 -4.26 5.83 -20.09
N GLU A 209 -4.84 5.92 -21.29
CA GLU A 209 -5.20 7.18 -21.94
C GLU A 209 -6.18 8.00 -21.10
N ALA A 210 -7.23 7.34 -20.58
CA ALA A 210 -8.21 7.98 -19.71
C ALA A 210 -7.58 8.48 -18.40
N ALA A 211 -6.68 7.70 -17.79
CA ALA A 211 -5.94 8.10 -16.61
C ALA A 211 -5.04 9.31 -16.91
N LEU A 212 -4.24 9.26 -17.97
CA LEU A 212 -3.35 10.35 -18.38
C LEU A 212 -4.09 11.63 -18.76
N ALA A 213 -5.27 11.51 -19.40
CA ALA A 213 -6.12 12.66 -19.72
C ALA A 213 -6.61 13.41 -18.46
N ALA A 214 -6.75 12.71 -17.31
CA ALA A 214 -7.06 13.32 -16.02
C ALA A 214 -5.88 14.08 -15.42
N ARG A 215 -4.66 13.89 -15.93
CA ARG A 215 -3.41 14.52 -15.48
C ARG A 215 -3.08 14.27 -13.99
N PRO A 216 -3.05 13.02 -13.54
CA PRO A 216 -2.49 12.70 -12.24
C PRO A 216 -0.97 12.98 -12.27
N ASP A 217 -0.36 13.16 -11.11
CA ASP A 217 1.09 13.22 -10.98
C ASP A 217 1.70 11.89 -10.50
N HIS A 218 0.84 10.91 -10.27
CA HIS A 218 1.22 9.54 -9.89
C HIS A 218 0.21 8.54 -10.45
N VAL A 219 0.69 7.39 -10.88
CA VAL A 219 -0.13 6.26 -11.33
C VAL A 219 0.39 4.98 -10.70
N SER A 220 -0.52 4.22 -10.08
CA SER A 220 -0.28 2.86 -9.66
C SER A 220 -0.92 1.92 -10.68
N ALA A 221 -0.15 1.00 -11.25
CA ALA A 221 -0.64 -0.02 -12.18
C ALA A 221 -0.29 -1.41 -11.66
N TYR A 222 -1.30 -2.11 -11.13
CA TYR A 222 -1.15 -3.41 -10.51
C TYR A 222 -1.55 -4.54 -11.46
N SER A 223 -0.73 -5.59 -11.54
CA SER A 223 -1.16 -6.84 -12.14
C SER A 223 -2.26 -7.47 -11.28
N LEU A 224 -3.32 -7.95 -11.92
CA LEU A 224 -4.39 -8.67 -11.22
C LEU A 224 -3.86 -10.00 -10.67
N ILE A 225 -3.84 -10.13 -9.36
CA ILE A 225 -3.55 -11.38 -8.67
C ILE A 225 -4.85 -12.02 -8.23
N VAL A 226 -4.96 -13.32 -8.43
CA VAL A 226 -6.14 -14.11 -8.04
C VAL A 226 -5.89 -14.73 -6.68
N GLU A 227 -6.36 -14.06 -5.64
CA GLU A 227 -6.19 -14.51 -4.26
C GLU A 227 -7.27 -15.52 -3.85
N ASP A 228 -6.85 -16.57 -3.15
CA ASP A 228 -7.78 -17.56 -2.61
C ASP A 228 -8.80 -16.94 -1.63
N GLY A 229 -10.01 -17.47 -1.65
CA GLY A 229 -11.11 -16.95 -0.82
C GLY A 229 -11.85 -15.76 -1.43
N THR A 230 -11.37 -15.19 -2.54
CA THR A 230 -12.05 -14.12 -3.26
C THR A 230 -13.18 -14.65 -4.14
N ARG A 231 -14.12 -13.76 -4.48
CA ARG A 231 -15.21 -14.09 -5.40
C ARG A 231 -14.69 -14.38 -6.81
N LEU A 232 -13.66 -13.67 -7.23
CA LEU A 232 -12.96 -13.87 -8.50
C LEU A 232 -12.35 -15.27 -8.57
N ALA A 233 -11.61 -15.70 -7.54
CA ALA A 233 -11.05 -17.06 -7.48
C ALA A 233 -12.15 -18.13 -7.54
N ALA A 234 -13.29 -17.91 -6.91
CA ALA A 234 -14.43 -18.83 -6.98
C ALA A 234 -15.02 -18.91 -8.40
N ARG A 235 -15.12 -17.81 -9.15
CA ARG A 235 -15.57 -17.77 -10.55
C ARG A 235 -14.61 -18.52 -11.48
N ILE A 236 -13.30 -18.31 -11.30
CA ILE A 236 -12.25 -19.00 -12.07
C ILE A 236 -12.30 -20.52 -11.80
N ARG A 237 -12.38 -20.94 -10.53
CA ARG A 237 -12.49 -22.37 -10.18
C ARG A 237 -13.72 -23.05 -10.78
N ARG A 238 -14.82 -22.32 -10.99
CA ARG A 238 -16.02 -22.84 -11.67
C ARG A 238 -15.93 -22.81 -13.20
N GLY A 239 -14.81 -22.33 -13.75
CA GLY A 239 -14.64 -22.22 -15.21
C GLY A 239 -15.45 -21.09 -15.86
N GLU A 240 -15.95 -20.13 -15.08
CA GLU A 240 -16.70 -18.97 -15.58
C GLU A 240 -15.76 -17.92 -16.20
N LEU A 241 -14.52 -17.87 -15.73
CA LEU A 241 -13.45 -16.99 -16.20
C LEU A 241 -12.14 -17.79 -16.36
N PRO A 242 -11.29 -17.44 -17.33
CA PRO A 242 -9.94 -18.01 -17.41
C PRO A 242 -9.07 -17.48 -16.28
N MET A 243 -8.01 -18.20 -15.95
CA MET A 243 -6.93 -17.68 -15.11
C MET A 243 -6.19 -16.58 -15.88
N PRO A 244 -5.79 -15.47 -15.23
CA PRO A 244 -4.86 -14.50 -15.82
C PRO A 244 -3.58 -15.19 -16.32
N ASP A 245 -3.03 -14.68 -17.41
CA ASP A 245 -1.84 -15.19 -18.07
C ASP A 245 -0.66 -14.26 -17.76
N ASP A 246 0.46 -14.82 -17.28
CA ASP A 246 1.63 -14.07 -16.84
C ASP A 246 2.35 -13.38 -18.03
N ASP A 247 2.39 -13.99 -19.22
CA ASP A 247 2.99 -13.39 -20.41
C ASP A 247 2.15 -12.18 -20.86
N VAL A 248 0.83 -12.30 -20.85
CA VAL A 248 -0.09 -11.18 -21.12
C VAL A 248 0.07 -10.06 -20.08
N ALA A 249 0.25 -10.41 -18.82
CA ALA A 249 0.50 -9.41 -17.77
C ALA A 249 1.85 -8.69 -18.00
N ALA A 250 2.89 -9.42 -18.41
CA ALA A 250 4.18 -8.83 -18.75
C ALA A 250 4.08 -7.87 -19.95
N ASP A 251 3.38 -8.25 -21.03
CA ASP A 251 3.14 -7.37 -22.19
C ASP A 251 2.41 -6.08 -21.79
N ARG A 252 1.41 -6.17 -20.91
CA ARG A 252 0.68 -5.00 -20.40
C ARG A 252 1.52 -4.11 -19.49
N TYR A 253 2.44 -4.69 -18.73
CA TYR A 253 3.43 -3.90 -18.00
C TYR A 253 4.31 -3.08 -18.95
N LEU A 254 4.75 -3.67 -20.07
CA LEU A 254 5.52 -2.96 -21.09
C LEU A 254 4.72 -1.83 -21.75
N ILE A 255 3.43 -2.04 -22.03
CA ILE A 255 2.52 -0.99 -22.52
C ILE A 255 2.42 0.16 -21.49
N ALA A 256 2.25 -0.16 -20.21
CA ALA A 256 2.20 0.86 -19.16
C ALA A 256 3.51 1.67 -19.09
N GLU A 257 4.64 0.98 -19.07
CA GLU A 257 5.96 1.63 -19.06
C GLU A 257 6.15 2.59 -20.24
N GLU A 258 5.81 2.14 -21.45
CA GLU A 258 5.89 2.97 -22.66
C GLU A 258 5.02 4.23 -22.55
N MET A 259 3.74 4.07 -22.23
CA MET A 259 2.78 5.17 -22.24
C MET A 259 3.01 6.15 -21.10
N LEU A 260 3.27 5.66 -19.88
CA LEU A 260 3.49 6.49 -18.72
C LEU A 260 4.81 7.28 -18.84
N THR A 261 5.88 6.62 -19.33
CA THR A 261 7.17 7.30 -19.58
C THR A 261 7.03 8.37 -20.67
N ALA A 262 6.32 8.08 -21.76
CA ALA A 262 6.06 9.05 -22.82
C ALA A 262 5.24 10.27 -22.31
N ALA A 263 4.44 10.08 -21.27
CA ALA A 263 3.69 11.14 -20.61
C ALA A 263 4.48 11.89 -19.53
N GLY A 264 5.75 11.52 -19.29
CA GLY A 264 6.63 12.20 -18.32
C GLY A 264 6.55 11.64 -16.89
N LEU A 265 5.92 10.47 -16.70
CA LEU A 265 5.96 9.77 -15.42
C LEU A 265 7.09 8.73 -15.45
N SER A 266 7.92 8.70 -14.41
CA SER A 266 9.02 7.75 -14.30
C SER A 266 8.68 6.66 -13.30
N TRP A 267 8.99 5.42 -13.65
CA TRP A 267 8.95 4.31 -12.72
C TRP A 267 9.91 4.55 -11.55
N TYR A 268 9.49 4.22 -10.34
CA TYR A 268 10.35 4.32 -9.16
C TYR A 268 10.29 3.08 -8.25
N GLU A 269 9.20 2.32 -8.27
CA GLU A 269 9.06 0.99 -7.67
C GLU A 269 8.04 0.16 -8.46
N ILE A 270 7.93 -1.14 -8.18
CA ILE A 270 7.48 -2.15 -9.13
C ILE A 270 6.10 -1.94 -9.76
N SER A 271 5.22 -1.17 -9.14
CA SER A 271 3.88 -0.90 -9.66
C SER A 271 3.57 0.58 -9.82
N ASN A 272 4.54 1.48 -9.56
CA ASN A 272 4.26 2.91 -9.44
C ASN A 272 5.15 3.79 -10.30
N TRP A 273 4.52 4.78 -10.93
CA TRP A 273 5.14 5.83 -11.74
C TRP A 273 4.76 7.21 -11.21
N ALA A 274 5.72 8.14 -11.17
CA ALA A 274 5.55 9.49 -10.65
C ALA A 274 6.12 10.54 -11.58
N ALA A 275 5.55 11.74 -11.57
CA ALA A 275 5.98 12.89 -12.38
C ALA A 275 7.20 13.63 -11.77
N GLY A 276 7.99 12.95 -10.95
CA GLY A 276 9.18 13.46 -10.27
C GLY A 276 9.23 12.97 -8.82
N ASP A 277 10.33 13.25 -8.14
CA ASP A 277 10.59 12.74 -6.79
C ASP A 277 9.54 13.21 -5.77
N GLU A 278 9.03 14.43 -5.90
CA GLU A 278 8.02 14.99 -5.00
C GLU A 278 6.66 14.30 -5.12
N ALA A 279 6.37 13.73 -6.30
CA ALA A 279 5.13 13.00 -6.55
C ALA A 279 5.17 11.53 -6.12
N ARG A 280 6.35 10.99 -5.76
CA ARG A 280 6.48 9.62 -5.26
C ARG A 280 5.71 9.45 -3.95
N CYS A 281 5.07 8.31 -3.76
CA CYS A 281 4.42 7.98 -2.48
C CYS A 281 5.48 7.61 -1.43
N ARG A 282 5.73 8.51 -0.50
CA ARG A 282 6.74 8.34 0.54
C ARG A 282 6.37 7.22 1.51
N HIS A 283 5.07 6.99 1.72
CA HIS A 283 4.61 5.89 2.55
C HIS A 283 4.91 4.52 1.91
N ASN A 284 4.76 4.38 0.58
CA ASN A 284 5.18 3.16 -0.12
C ASN A 284 6.70 2.97 -0.03
N LEU A 285 7.47 4.04 -0.25
CA LEU A 285 8.92 3.99 -0.11
C LEU A 285 9.36 3.60 1.31
N LEU A 286 8.62 4.02 2.35
CA LEU A 286 8.88 3.61 3.74
C LEU A 286 8.85 2.07 3.87
N TYR A 287 7.88 1.40 3.24
CA TYR A 287 7.84 -0.07 3.23
C TYR A 287 9.01 -0.67 2.45
N TRP A 288 9.27 -0.18 1.25
CA TRP A 288 10.34 -0.70 0.38
C TRP A 288 11.74 -0.52 0.97
N THR A 289 11.96 0.50 1.77
CA THR A 289 13.25 0.77 2.43
C THR A 289 13.35 0.20 3.84
N GLY A 290 12.38 -0.60 4.26
CA GLY A 290 12.37 -1.24 5.58
C GLY A 290 12.24 -0.25 6.73
N GLY A 291 11.48 0.82 6.55
CA GLY A 291 11.16 1.79 7.58
C GLY A 291 10.29 1.21 8.69
N ASP A 292 10.04 1.99 9.71
CA ASP A 292 9.19 1.62 10.83
C ASP A 292 7.80 2.24 10.68
N TRP A 293 6.76 1.47 11.02
CA TRP A 293 5.39 2.01 11.04
C TRP A 293 4.52 1.33 12.08
N TRP A 294 3.53 2.08 12.56
CA TRP A 294 2.44 1.54 13.37
C TRP A 294 1.17 1.42 12.51
N GLY A 295 0.62 0.22 12.44
CA GLY A 295 -0.66 -0.03 11.77
C GLY A 295 -1.80 0.04 12.79
N ALA A 296 -2.62 1.08 12.71
CA ALA A 296 -3.82 1.24 13.51
C ALA A 296 -5.06 0.76 12.77
N GLY A 297 -5.94 0.04 13.44
CA GLY A 297 -7.18 -0.50 12.89
C GLY A 297 -7.22 -2.03 12.83
N PRO A 298 -8.42 -2.61 12.60
CA PRO A 298 -8.62 -4.05 12.60
C PRO A 298 -7.90 -4.71 11.42
N GLY A 299 -7.05 -5.70 11.71
CA GLY A 299 -6.24 -6.39 10.71
C GLY A 299 -5.04 -5.60 10.19
N ALA A 300 -4.76 -4.42 10.72
CA ALA A 300 -3.57 -3.66 10.37
C ALA A 300 -2.30 -4.41 10.79
N HIS A 301 -1.27 -4.31 9.96
CA HIS A 301 0.07 -4.82 10.23
C HIS A 301 0.98 -3.67 10.63
N SER A 302 1.93 -3.94 11.50
CA SER A 302 2.93 -2.99 11.99
C SER A 302 4.33 -3.58 11.89
N HIS A 303 5.34 -2.71 11.83
CA HIS A 303 6.74 -3.08 11.90
C HIS A 303 7.52 -2.01 12.67
N VAL A 304 8.21 -2.39 13.72
CA VAL A 304 9.13 -1.50 14.47
C VAL A 304 10.37 -2.29 14.85
N GLY A 305 11.52 -1.83 14.40
CA GLY A 305 12.83 -2.36 14.79
C GLY A 305 13.03 -3.86 14.50
N GLY A 306 12.37 -4.40 13.47
CA GLY A 306 12.40 -5.82 13.11
C GLY A 306 11.40 -6.68 13.88
N THR A 307 10.48 -6.07 14.63
CA THR A 307 9.31 -6.77 15.19
C THR A 307 8.09 -6.41 14.34
N ARG A 308 7.44 -7.43 13.79
CA ARG A 308 6.16 -7.31 13.09
C ARG A 308 5.04 -7.84 13.96
N TRP A 309 3.87 -7.21 13.89
CA TRP A 309 2.65 -7.73 14.50
C TRP A 309 1.44 -7.32 13.68
N TRP A 310 0.33 -7.99 13.90
CA TRP A 310 -0.92 -7.71 13.22
C TRP A 310 -2.10 -7.77 14.18
N ASN A 311 -3.04 -6.89 13.96
CA ASN A 311 -4.24 -6.77 14.79
C ASN A 311 -5.27 -7.85 14.46
N VAL A 312 -6.18 -8.10 15.41
CA VAL A 312 -7.37 -8.92 15.16
C VAL A 312 -8.17 -8.35 14.00
N LYS A 313 -8.70 -9.22 13.14
CA LYS A 313 -9.37 -8.82 11.90
C LYS A 313 -10.73 -8.16 12.12
N HIS A 314 -11.56 -8.74 13.01
CA HIS A 314 -12.94 -8.32 13.14
C HIS A 314 -13.05 -6.98 13.90
N PRO A 315 -13.73 -5.96 13.35
CA PRO A 315 -13.83 -4.62 13.99
C PRO A 315 -14.39 -4.63 15.40
N ALA A 316 -15.39 -5.48 15.70
CA ALA A 316 -15.92 -5.58 17.07
C ALA A 316 -14.90 -6.18 18.05
N ALA A 317 -14.10 -7.18 17.64
CA ALA A 317 -13.06 -7.75 18.49
C ALA A 317 -11.94 -6.74 18.75
N TYR A 318 -11.59 -5.96 17.72
CA TYR A 318 -10.63 -4.86 17.81
C TYR A 318 -11.11 -3.80 18.83
N ALA A 319 -12.35 -3.33 18.71
CA ALA A 319 -12.92 -2.34 19.61
C ALA A 319 -13.02 -2.88 21.04
N ALA A 320 -13.43 -4.14 21.23
CA ALA A 320 -13.54 -4.75 22.54
C ALA A 320 -12.20 -4.84 23.29
N ARG A 321 -11.09 -5.17 22.59
CA ARG A 321 -9.76 -5.21 23.20
C ARG A 321 -9.31 -3.82 23.66
N LEU A 322 -9.45 -2.81 22.84
CA LEU A 322 -9.09 -1.42 23.20
C LEU A 322 -9.95 -0.88 24.34
N ALA A 323 -11.26 -1.15 24.31
CA ALA A 323 -12.16 -0.79 25.42
C ALA A 323 -11.79 -1.47 26.76
N ALA A 324 -11.21 -2.67 26.69
CA ALA A 324 -10.65 -3.37 27.87
C ALA A 324 -9.25 -2.88 28.27
N GLY A 325 -8.69 -1.88 27.59
CA GLY A 325 -7.34 -1.36 27.84
C GLY A 325 -6.22 -2.32 27.41
N THR A 326 -6.51 -3.29 26.52
CA THR A 326 -5.55 -4.27 26.04
C THR A 326 -5.19 -4.02 24.59
N SER A 327 -4.00 -4.48 24.19
CA SER A 327 -3.54 -4.40 22.79
C SER A 327 -4.49 -5.16 21.85
N PRO A 328 -4.82 -4.59 20.68
CA PRO A 328 -5.59 -5.28 19.65
C PRO A 328 -4.76 -6.30 18.87
N ALA A 329 -3.44 -6.36 19.08
CA ALA A 329 -2.54 -7.27 18.36
C ALA A 329 -2.94 -8.73 18.57
N HIS A 330 -3.01 -9.49 17.48
CA HIS A 330 -3.34 -10.92 17.46
C HIS A 330 -2.12 -11.78 17.74
N ALA A 331 -1.05 -11.54 16.98
CA ALA A 331 0.21 -12.24 17.09
C ALA A 331 1.35 -11.34 16.59
N ARG A 332 2.60 -11.74 16.83
CA ARG A 332 3.81 -11.03 16.40
C ARG A 332 4.87 -12.00 15.90
N GLU A 333 5.83 -11.44 15.19
CA GLU A 333 7.05 -12.10 14.75
C GLU A 333 8.24 -11.19 15.02
N VAL A 334 9.34 -11.75 15.50
CA VAL A 334 10.60 -11.03 15.70
C VAL A 334 11.60 -11.52 14.68
N LEU A 335 11.91 -10.67 13.71
CA LEU A 335 12.82 -11.01 12.62
C LEU A 335 14.27 -11.15 13.11
N SER A 336 14.92 -12.24 12.72
CA SER A 336 16.35 -12.39 12.88
C SER A 336 17.13 -11.38 12.01
N ALA A 337 18.41 -11.22 12.26
CA ALA A 337 19.28 -10.40 11.42
C ALA A 337 19.37 -10.96 9.98
N GLU A 338 19.28 -12.28 9.83
CA GLU A 338 19.31 -12.98 8.56
C GLU A 338 18.00 -12.72 7.78
N ASP A 339 16.83 -12.85 8.40
CA ASP A 339 15.53 -12.54 7.78
C ASP A 339 15.50 -11.10 7.28
N ARG A 340 15.95 -10.15 8.11
CA ARG A 340 16.01 -8.73 7.72
C ARG A 340 16.95 -8.46 6.56
N ALA A 341 18.07 -9.20 6.48
CA ALA A 341 19.00 -9.06 5.35
C ALA A 341 18.38 -9.59 4.05
N VAL A 342 17.66 -10.71 4.10
CA VAL A 342 16.92 -11.28 2.97
C VAL A 342 15.80 -10.33 2.53
N GLU A 343 14.97 -9.85 3.45
CA GLU A 343 13.89 -8.91 3.15
C GLU A 343 14.42 -7.62 2.54
N ARG A 344 15.54 -7.10 3.03
CA ARG A 344 16.15 -5.91 2.49
C ARG A 344 16.54 -6.07 1.02
N VAL A 345 17.12 -7.21 0.62
CA VAL A 345 17.40 -7.51 -0.79
C VAL A 345 16.09 -7.61 -1.58
N MET A 346 15.10 -8.33 -1.03
CA MET A 346 13.81 -8.53 -1.68
C MET A 346 13.06 -7.22 -1.93
N LEU A 347 13.13 -6.27 -1.02
CA LEU A 347 12.43 -4.98 -1.11
C LEU A 347 13.23 -3.96 -1.94
N GLU A 348 14.46 -3.64 -1.54
CA GLU A 348 15.22 -2.54 -2.15
C GLU A 348 15.61 -2.82 -3.61
N LEU A 349 15.77 -4.10 -4.03
CA LEU A 349 16.05 -4.42 -5.42
C LEU A 349 14.93 -3.99 -6.39
N ARG A 350 13.70 -3.85 -5.88
CA ARG A 350 12.53 -3.43 -6.67
C ARG A 350 12.37 -1.91 -6.80
N LEU A 351 13.30 -1.15 -6.23
CA LEU A 351 13.36 0.30 -6.36
C LEU A 351 14.23 0.73 -7.55
N ASP A 352 13.94 1.88 -8.12
CA ASP A 352 14.80 2.52 -9.13
C ASP A 352 16.19 2.87 -8.59
N SER A 353 16.30 3.07 -7.28
CA SER A 353 17.59 3.22 -6.59
C SER A 353 18.37 1.92 -6.46
N GLY A 354 17.71 0.77 -6.56
CA GLY A 354 18.31 -0.56 -6.46
C GLY A 354 18.97 -0.86 -5.12
N PHE A 355 19.75 -1.95 -5.07
CA PHE A 355 20.42 -2.45 -3.87
C PHE A 355 21.93 -2.19 -3.88
N PRO A 356 22.59 -1.76 -2.79
CA PRO A 356 24.04 -1.55 -2.74
C PRO A 356 24.80 -2.87 -2.86
N LEU A 357 25.73 -2.97 -3.82
CA LEU A 357 26.54 -4.19 -4.03
C LEU A 357 27.44 -4.52 -2.84
N ALA A 358 27.86 -3.51 -2.09
CA ALA A 358 28.69 -3.68 -0.89
C ALA A 358 27.98 -4.48 0.22
N ASP A 359 26.64 -4.39 0.27
CA ASP A 359 25.81 -5.02 1.28
C ASP A 359 25.36 -6.44 0.88
N LEU A 360 25.65 -6.86 -0.37
CA LEU A 360 25.38 -8.22 -0.82
C LEU A 360 26.25 -9.24 -0.08
N ALA A 361 25.61 -10.32 0.35
CA ALA A 361 26.33 -11.47 0.89
C ALA A 361 27.36 -11.99 -0.15
N PRO A 362 28.56 -12.46 0.29
CA PRO A 362 29.61 -12.89 -0.64
C PRO A 362 29.14 -13.93 -1.66
N GLN A 363 28.27 -14.87 -1.25
CA GLN A 363 27.71 -15.90 -2.12
C GLN A 363 26.79 -15.34 -3.21
N ALA A 364 26.09 -14.23 -2.96
CA ALA A 364 25.19 -13.58 -3.91
C ALA A 364 25.94 -12.81 -5.03
N ARG A 365 27.21 -12.48 -4.84
CA ARG A 365 27.98 -11.67 -5.80
C ARG A 365 28.13 -12.34 -7.17
N THR A 366 28.30 -13.66 -7.21
CA THR A 366 28.39 -14.42 -8.46
C THR A 366 27.04 -14.42 -9.20
N ALA A 367 25.94 -14.59 -8.47
CA ALA A 367 24.60 -14.52 -9.05
C ALA A 367 24.29 -13.10 -9.56
N CYS A 368 24.69 -12.08 -8.84
CA CYS A 368 24.55 -10.68 -9.27
C CYS A 368 25.34 -10.38 -10.56
N ALA A 369 26.58 -10.87 -10.66
CA ALA A 369 27.37 -10.73 -11.89
C ALA A 369 26.76 -11.49 -13.08
N ARG A 370 26.14 -12.65 -12.85
CA ARG A 370 25.38 -13.38 -13.87
C ARG A 370 24.15 -12.59 -14.31
N ALA A 371 23.35 -12.07 -13.38
CA ALA A 371 22.20 -11.24 -13.71
C ALA A 371 22.57 -10.01 -14.55
N LEU A 372 23.74 -9.38 -14.28
CA LEU A 372 24.29 -8.31 -15.12
C LEU A 372 24.61 -8.82 -16.54
N ALA A 373 25.29 -9.95 -16.65
CA ALA A 373 25.66 -10.54 -17.95
C ALA A 373 24.43 -10.95 -18.79
N GLU A 374 23.33 -11.31 -18.13
CA GLU A 374 22.04 -11.63 -18.75
C GLU A 374 21.19 -10.37 -19.09
N GLY A 375 21.70 -9.16 -18.79
CA GLY A 375 21.03 -7.90 -19.08
C GLY A 375 19.83 -7.61 -18.16
N LEU A 376 19.82 -8.17 -16.94
CA LEU A 376 18.78 -7.94 -15.95
C LEU A 376 19.11 -6.77 -15.02
N LEU A 377 20.38 -6.33 -14.98
CA LEU A 377 20.85 -5.19 -14.18
C LEU A 377 21.45 -4.10 -15.07
N GLU A 378 21.26 -2.85 -14.65
CA GLU A 378 21.79 -1.67 -15.33
C GLU A 378 23.32 -1.59 -15.19
N VAL A 379 24.03 -1.52 -16.34
CA VAL A 379 25.49 -1.54 -16.39
C VAL A 379 26.11 -0.35 -15.66
N GLU A 380 25.59 0.85 -15.87
CA GLU A 380 26.16 2.07 -15.27
C GLU A 380 25.90 2.12 -13.76
N ALA A 381 24.72 1.70 -13.32
CA ALA A 381 24.42 1.58 -11.89
C ALA A 381 25.33 0.52 -11.21
N PHE A 382 25.56 -0.61 -11.89
CA PHE A 382 26.45 -1.66 -11.39
C PHE A 382 27.89 -1.16 -11.22
N LYS A 383 28.42 -0.39 -12.18
CA LYS A 383 29.73 0.26 -12.08
C LYS A 383 29.79 1.27 -10.92
N ALA A 384 28.67 1.91 -10.63
CA ALA A 384 28.51 2.83 -9.49
C ALA A 384 28.27 2.10 -8.15
N GLY A 385 28.32 0.77 -8.12
CA GLY A 385 28.19 -0.03 -6.91
C GLY A 385 26.74 -0.36 -6.51
N ARG A 386 25.79 -0.32 -7.43
CA ARG A 386 24.37 -0.63 -7.17
C ARG A 386 23.81 -1.66 -8.16
N ALA A 387 23.00 -2.57 -7.66
CA ALA A 387 22.18 -3.48 -8.45
C ALA A 387 20.84 -2.81 -8.71
N VAL A 388 20.64 -2.26 -9.90
CA VAL A 388 19.37 -1.66 -10.37
C VAL A 388 18.83 -2.53 -11.49
N LEU A 389 17.56 -2.89 -11.43
CA LEU A 389 16.92 -3.72 -12.44
C LEU A 389 16.71 -2.94 -13.74
N THR A 390 17.08 -3.56 -14.89
CA THR A 390 16.62 -3.10 -16.20
C THR A 390 15.11 -3.32 -16.35
N LEU A 391 14.49 -2.79 -17.40
CA LEU A 391 13.08 -3.09 -17.71
C LEU A 391 12.83 -4.61 -17.77
N ARG A 392 13.72 -5.36 -18.43
CA ARG A 392 13.66 -6.82 -18.45
C ARG A 392 13.87 -7.43 -17.06
N GLY A 393 14.78 -6.85 -16.26
CA GLY A 393 15.00 -7.26 -14.88
C GLY A 393 13.80 -7.06 -13.99
N ARG A 394 13.02 -6.00 -14.20
CA ARG A 394 11.78 -5.73 -13.46
C ARG A 394 10.72 -6.81 -13.67
N LEU A 395 10.57 -7.29 -14.91
CA LEU A 395 9.68 -8.43 -15.24
C LEU A 395 10.13 -9.75 -14.61
N LEU A 396 11.39 -9.88 -14.28
CA LEU A 396 12.01 -11.08 -13.70
C LEU A 396 12.52 -10.82 -12.26
N ALA A 397 11.99 -9.80 -11.59
CA ALA A 397 12.48 -9.37 -10.28
C ALA A 397 12.51 -10.51 -9.25
N ASP A 398 11.47 -11.35 -9.21
CA ASP A 398 11.39 -12.49 -8.28
C ASP A 398 12.47 -13.55 -8.56
N ALA A 399 12.82 -13.77 -9.82
CA ALA A 399 13.90 -14.68 -10.18
C ALA A 399 15.27 -14.11 -9.75
N VAL A 400 15.51 -12.82 -10.00
CA VAL A 400 16.74 -12.15 -9.58
C VAL A 400 16.86 -12.16 -8.05
N VAL A 401 15.77 -11.85 -7.32
CA VAL A 401 15.76 -11.90 -5.85
C VAL A 401 16.10 -13.29 -5.33
N ARG A 402 15.45 -14.36 -5.85
CA ARG A 402 15.76 -15.74 -5.44
C ARG A 402 17.22 -16.11 -5.66
N ASP A 403 17.82 -15.65 -6.75
CA ASP A 403 19.24 -15.93 -7.04
C ASP A 403 20.20 -15.15 -6.12
N LEU A 404 19.76 -14.02 -5.56
CA LEU A 404 20.55 -13.17 -4.66
C LEU A 404 20.33 -13.47 -3.17
N THR A 405 19.31 -14.25 -2.83
CA THR A 405 19.00 -14.66 -1.45
C THR A 405 19.34 -16.14 -1.22
N PRO A 406 19.55 -16.57 0.04
CA PRO A 406 19.88 -17.96 0.38
C PRO A 406 18.81 -18.96 -0.04
#